data_10a33d0f123037747d667f7cc9af76e8
#
_entry.id   10a33d0f123037747d667f7cc9af76e8
#
_cell.length_a   1.000
_cell.length_b   1.000
_cell.length_c   1.000
_cell.angle_alpha   90.00
_cell.angle_beta   90.00
_cell.angle_gamma   90.00
#
_symmetry.space_group_name_H-M   'P 1'
#
loop_
_entity.id
_entity.type
_entity.pdbx_description
1 polymer ?
#
loop_
_entity_poly.entity_id
_entity_poly.type
_entity_poly.pdbx_seq_one_letter_code
_entity_poly.pdbx_strand_id
1 'polypeptide(L)'
;LNTNVNLSAPVGVLCFLGACFVMAVLGLVALHALVVRRFGRARVTLVLLAGVLAVYFGLILVFSLASGERVLARGEEKHFCEIDCHLAYSVADVRRAKTIGDGAGAATARGEFYVVTVKTRFDETTISPRRGNGQLYPNPRSLTVFDDKGMTYPVSEEGQRALADAGSAGTPLDTPLRPGESYTTELVFDLPPDAGDPVLLINESDLPTHFIIGHENSPLHKKTEFKL
;
A
#
# COMPACT_ATOMS: atom_id res chain seq x y z
N LEU A 1 14.26 9.21 2.63
CA LEU A 1 13.04 8.46 2.96
C LEU A 1 12.65 7.57 1.79
N ASN A 2 12.41 6.28 2.07
CA ASN A 2 11.74 5.40 1.12
C ASN A 2 10.24 5.57 1.33
N THR A 3 9.52 5.93 0.28
CA THR A 3 8.09 6.24 0.37
C THR A 3 7.28 5.44 -0.65
N ASN A 4 5.98 5.27 -0.39
CA ASN A 4 5.03 4.66 -1.32
C ASN A 4 4.59 5.61 -2.45
N VAL A 5 5.19 6.80 -2.54
CA VAL A 5 4.87 7.81 -3.55
C VAL A 5 6.14 8.42 -4.14
N ASN A 6 6.14 8.78 -5.42
CA ASN A 6 7.20 9.54 -6.08
C ASN A 6 6.76 10.98 -6.49
N LEU A 7 5.57 11.37 -6.05
CA LEU A 7 5.07 12.75 -6.05
C LEU A 7 4.61 13.10 -4.64
N SER A 8 4.69 14.35 -4.22
CA SER A 8 4.16 14.79 -2.93
C SER A 8 2.70 14.35 -2.76
N ALA A 9 2.40 13.59 -1.71
CA ALA A 9 1.08 13.00 -1.49
C ALA A 9 -0.06 14.02 -1.53
N PRO A 10 0.03 15.20 -0.84
CA PRO A 10 -0.99 16.25 -0.94
C PRO A 10 -1.23 16.73 -2.37
N VAL A 11 -0.17 16.83 -3.19
CA VAL A 11 -0.30 17.24 -4.60
C VAL A 11 -1.02 16.18 -5.40
N GLY A 12 -0.65 14.90 -5.24
CA GLY A 12 -1.31 13.77 -5.90
C GLY A 12 -2.80 13.70 -5.58
N VAL A 13 -3.15 13.84 -4.29
CA VAL A 13 -4.56 13.83 -3.82
C VAL A 13 -5.33 15.04 -4.35
N LEU A 14 -4.76 16.24 -4.31
CA LEU A 14 -5.42 17.45 -4.84
C LEU A 14 -5.64 17.35 -6.36
N CYS A 15 -4.67 16.81 -7.11
CA CYS A 15 -4.83 16.56 -8.54
C CYS A 15 -5.95 15.55 -8.81
N PHE A 16 -6.05 14.48 -8.01
CA PHE A 16 -7.12 13.48 -8.11
C PHE A 16 -8.51 14.11 -7.87
N LEU A 17 -8.67 14.82 -6.74
CA LEU A 17 -9.93 15.47 -6.39
C LEU A 17 -10.32 16.56 -7.42
N GLY A 18 -9.35 17.36 -7.87
CA GLY A 18 -9.56 18.38 -8.90
C GLY A 18 -9.98 17.77 -10.23
N ALA A 19 -9.34 16.69 -10.66
CA ALA A 19 -9.71 15.97 -11.88
C ALA A 19 -11.12 15.37 -11.77
N CYS A 20 -11.46 14.72 -10.65
CA CYS A 20 -12.80 14.19 -10.40
C CYS A 20 -13.86 15.30 -10.46
N PHE A 21 -13.60 16.45 -9.84
CA PHE A 21 -14.50 17.59 -9.87
C PHE A 21 -14.73 18.12 -11.29
N VAL A 22 -13.67 18.37 -12.05
CA VAL A 22 -13.74 18.86 -13.43
C VAL A 22 -14.49 17.86 -14.31
N MET A 23 -14.19 16.56 -14.20
CA MET A 23 -14.86 15.51 -14.94
C MET A 23 -16.35 15.42 -14.60
N ALA A 24 -16.73 15.56 -13.34
CA ALA A 24 -18.13 15.60 -12.91
C ALA A 24 -18.87 16.79 -13.52
N VAL A 25 -18.28 17.99 -13.46
CA VAL A 25 -18.89 19.20 -14.06
C VAL A 25 -19.06 19.04 -15.57
N LEU A 26 -18.00 18.61 -16.28
CA LEU A 26 -18.09 18.39 -17.73
C LEU A 26 -19.11 17.30 -18.08
N GLY A 27 -19.19 16.23 -17.30
CA GLY A 27 -20.18 15.18 -17.47
C GLY A 27 -21.62 15.69 -17.33
N LEU A 28 -21.89 16.49 -16.30
CA LEU A 28 -23.20 17.13 -16.07
C LEU A 28 -23.58 18.09 -17.19
N VAL A 29 -22.63 18.92 -17.66
CA VAL A 29 -22.85 19.85 -18.79
C VAL A 29 -23.12 19.08 -20.08
N ALA A 30 -22.39 17.99 -20.34
CA ALA A 30 -22.63 17.13 -21.50
C ALA A 30 -24.01 16.49 -21.45
N LEU A 31 -24.38 15.92 -20.29
CA LEU A 31 -25.68 15.31 -20.08
C LEU A 31 -26.81 16.33 -20.27
N HIS A 32 -26.70 17.51 -19.67
CA HIS A 32 -27.69 18.58 -19.86
C HIS A 32 -27.81 18.98 -21.35
N ALA A 33 -26.66 19.13 -22.05
CA ALA A 33 -26.67 19.47 -23.47
C ALA A 33 -27.32 18.40 -24.33
N LEU A 34 -27.19 17.12 -23.99
CA LEU A 34 -27.88 15.99 -24.65
C LEU A 34 -29.37 16.04 -24.39
N VAL A 35 -29.82 16.24 -23.16
CA VAL A 35 -31.22 16.31 -22.77
C VAL A 35 -31.93 17.45 -23.51
N VAL A 36 -31.32 18.62 -23.60
CA VAL A 36 -31.89 19.78 -24.33
C VAL A 36 -31.55 19.76 -25.85
N ARG A 37 -31.07 18.60 -26.36
CA ARG A 37 -30.78 18.35 -27.80
C ARG A 37 -29.76 19.34 -28.40
N ARG A 38 -28.86 19.92 -27.62
CA ARG A 38 -27.81 20.81 -28.11
C ARG A 38 -26.55 20.01 -28.45
N PHE A 39 -26.62 19.16 -29.46
CA PHE A 39 -25.57 18.18 -29.82
C PHE A 39 -24.21 18.81 -30.10
N GLY A 40 -24.14 20.03 -30.65
CA GLY A 40 -22.84 20.73 -30.84
C GLY A 40 -22.14 21.00 -29.54
N ARG A 41 -22.86 21.46 -28.49
CA ARG A 41 -22.28 21.68 -27.14
C ARG A 41 -21.90 20.36 -26.50
N ALA A 42 -22.75 19.34 -26.58
CA ALA A 42 -22.46 18.02 -26.06
C ALA A 42 -21.15 17.45 -26.63
N ARG A 43 -20.97 17.54 -27.96
CA ARG A 43 -19.73 17.10 -28.64
C ARG A 43 -18.50 17.81 -28.10
N VAL A 44 -18.52 19.16 -28.00
CA VAL A 44 -17.39 19.94 -27.47
C VAL A 44 -17.07 19.53 -26.04
N THR A 45 -18.09 19.43 -25.19
CA THR A 45 -17.88 19.07 -23.78
C THR A 45 -17.33 17.65 -23.62
N LEU A 46 -17.78 16.69 -24.44
CA LEU A 46 -17.24 15.32 -24.46
C LEU A 46 -15.78 15.27 -24.94
N VAL A 47 -15.41 16.08 -25.94
CA VAL A 47 -14.01 16.20 -26.36
C VAL A 47 -13.15 16.77 -25.25
N LEU A 48 -13.63 17.80 -24.54
CA LEU A 48 -12.92 18.35 -23.38
C LEU A 48 -12.78 17.31 -22.25
N LEU A 49 -13.83 16.56 -21.95
CA LEU A 49 -13.79 15.47 -20.97
C LEU A 49 -12.76 14.40 -21.36
N ALA A 50 -12.75 13.98 -22.62
CA ALA A 50 -11.78 13.02 -23.13
C ALA A 50 -10.35 13.58 -23.04
N GLY A 51 -10.16 14.88 -23.30
CA GLY A 51 -8.87 15.55 -23.16
C GLY A 51 -8.38 15.56 -21.70
N VAL A 52 -9.25 15.88 -20.73
CA VAL A 52 -8.92 15.85 -19.30
C VAL A 52 -8.54 14.44 -18.87
N LEU A 53 -9.30 13.42 -19.27
CA LEU A 53 -8.99 12.03 -19.00
C LEU A 53 -7.62 11.62 -19.57
N ALA A 54 -7.36 11.96 -20.84
CA ALA A 54 -6.11 11.62 -21.50
C ALA A 54 -4.89 12.27 -20.81
N VAL A 55 -5.01 13.55 -20.42
CA VAL A 55 -3.94 14.24 -19.68
C VAL A 55 -3.75 13.62 -18.31
N TYR A 56 -4.82 13.35 -17.58
CA TYR A 56 -4.76 12.79 -16.23
C TYR A 56 -4.09 11.40 -16.22
N PHE A 57 -4.57 10.47 -17.06
CA PHE A 57 -3.97 9.14 -17.17
C PHE A 57 -2.55 9.18 -17.77
N GLY A 58 -2.30 10.14 -18.67
CA GLY A 58 -0.95 10.40 -19.18
C GLY A 58 0.02 10.79 -18.04
N LEU A 59 -0.40 11.64 -17.10
CA LEU A 59 0.39 11.98 -15.93
C LEU A 59 0.62 10.78 -15.01
N ILE A 60 -0.43 9.98 -14.72
CA ILE A 60 -0.27 8.73 -13.96
C ILE A 60 0.82 7.87 -14.61
N LEU A 61 0.75 7.66 -15.92
CA LEU A 61 1.71 6.84 -16.65
C LEU A 61 3.13 7.40 -16.59
N VAL A 62 3.30 8.72 -16.76
CA VAL A 62 4.63 9.37 -16.69
C VAL A 62 5.27 9.16 -15.33
N PHE A 63 4.53 9.40 -14.24
CA PHE A 63 5.06 9.20 -12.88
C PHE A 63 5.31 7.72 -12.57
N SER A 64 4.46 6.83 -13.07
CA SER A 64 4.65 5.38 -12.91
C SER A 64 5.90 4.89 -13.64
N LEU A 65 6.13 5.31 -14.86
CA LEU A 65 7.32 4.93 -15.65
C LEU A 65 8.62 5.58 -15.10
N ALA A 66 8.50 6.74 -14.44
CA ALA A 66 9.62 7.41 -13.77
C ALA A 66 9.94 6.81 -12.39
N SER A 67 9.13 5.87 -11.88
CA SER A 67 9.36 5.22 -10.60
C SER A 67 10.49 4.18 -10.66
N GLY A 68 11.20 3.99 -9.55
CA GLY A 68 12.25 2.98 -9.40
C GLY A 68 11.81 1.86 -8.46
N GLU A 69 12.14 0.63 -8.81
CA GLU A 69 12.02 -0.52 -7.91
C GLU A 69 13.04 -0.43 -6.80
N ARG A 70 12.65 -0.77 -5.57
CA ARG A 70 13.53 -0.80 -4.40
C ARG A 70 13.25 -2.01 -3.55
N VAL A 71 14.31 -2.72 -3.16
CA VAL A 71 14.25 -3.80 -2.18
C VAL A 71 15.01 -3.33 -0.94
N LEU A 72 14.27 -3.16 0.14
CA LEU A 72 14.79 -2.68 1.42
C LEU A 72 15.38 -3.83 2.22
N ALA A 73 16.51 -3.58 2.86
CA ALA A 73 17.13 -4.51 3.80
C ALA A 73 16.37 -4.51 5.15
N ARG A 74 16.67 -5.50 6.00
CA ARG A 74 16.13 -5.55 7.36
C ARG A 74 16.43 -4.28 8.13
N GLY A 75 15.43 -3.75 8.81
CA GLY A 75 15.50 -2.51 9.58
C GLY A 75 15.35 -1.24 8.75
N GLU A 76 15.44 -1.30 7.42
CA GLU A 76 15.13 -0.14 6.59
C GLU A 76 13.63 0.13 6.58
N GLU A 77 13.26 1.40 6.66
CA GLU A 77 11.86 1.84 6.76
C GLU A 77 11.30 2.28 5.41
N LYS A 78 10.05 1.88 5.16
CA LYS A 78 9.17 2.41 4.11
C LYS A 78 8.11 3.27 4.77
N HIS A 79 8.04 4.54 4.40
CA HIS A 79 7.04 5.48 4.88
C HIS A 79 5.82 5.52 3.96
N PHE A 80 4.65 5.49 4.56
CA PHE A 80 3.38 5.64 3.86
C PHE A 80 2.91 7.07 3.95
N CYS A 81 2.75 7.70 2.80
CA CYS A 81 2.40 9.10 2.66
C CYS A 81 0.96 9.24 2.19
N GLU A 82 0.07 9.66 3.06
CA GLU A 82 -1.31 10.03 2.76
C GLU A 82 -1.46 11.55 2.64
N ILE A 83 -1.25 12.28 3.73
CA ILE A 83 -1.11 13.74 3.76
C ILE A 83 0.32 14.11 4.14
N ASP A 84 0.85 13.45 5.17
CA ASP A 84 2.25 13.45 5.57
C ASP A 84 2.78 12.00 5.63
N CYS A 85 4.07 11.80 5.84
CA CYS A 85 4.72 10.49 5.71
C CYS A 85 5.16 9.95 7.07
N HIS A 86 4.30 9.99 8.07
CA HIS A 86 4.69 9.67 9.44
C HIS A 86 4.52 8.20 9.83
N LEU A 87 3.81 7.39 9.07
CA LEU A 87 3.66 5.97 9.34
C LEU A 87 4.70 5.17 8.57
N ALA A 88 5.61 4.51 9.30
CA ALA A 88 6.72 3.74 8.76
C ALA A 88 6.59 2.26 9.11
N TYR A 89 6.90 1.40 8.15
CA TYR A 89 7.02 -0.05 8.34
C TYR A 89 8.43 -0.51 8.01
N SER A 90 8.90 -1.51 8.74
CA SER A 90 10.16 -2.20 8.45
C SER A 90 10.06 -3.68 8.80
N VAL A 91 10.82 -4.53 8.12
CA VAL A 91 11.02 -5.92 8.53
C VAL A 91 12.13 -5.95 9.57
N ALA A 92 11.76 -6.23 10.82
CA ALA A 92 12.70 -6.29 11.94
C ALA A 92 13.44 -7.63 11.99
N ASP A 93 12.71 -8.75 11.77
CA ASP A 93 13.27 -10.10 11.75
C ASP A 93 12.50 -11.04 10.82
N VAL A 94 13.15 -12.12 10.41
CA VAL A 94 12.54 -13.23 9.66
C VAL A 94 13.09 -14.52 10.23
N ARG A 95 12.21 -15.36 10.74
CA ARG A 95 12.55 -16.74 11.16
C ARG A 95 11.81 -17.77 10.29
N ARG A 96 12.42 -18.91 10.09
CA ARG A 96 11.85 -20.03 9.34
C ARG A 96 11.49 -21.16 10.28
N ALA A 97 10.37 -21.81 10.00
CA ALA A 97 9.90 -22.94 10.79
C ALA A 97 9.09 -23.92 9.93
N LYS A 98 9.22 -25.21 10.18
CA LYS A 98 8.36 -26.21 9.54
C LYS A 98 7.01 -26.32 10.25
N THR A 99 6.99 -26.07 11.56
CA THR A 99 5.80 -26.17 12.41
C THR A 99 5.74 -24.96 13.35
N ILE A 100 4.56 -24.42 13.60
CA ILE A 100 4.28 -23.35 14.56
C ILE A 100 3.26 -23.88 15.55
N GLY A 101 3.47 -23.56 16.85
CA GLY A 101 2.63 -24.01 17.96
C GLY A 101 2.93 -25.46 18.38
N ASP A 102 2.20 -25.92 19.39
CA ASP A 102 2.34 -27.24 19.98
C ASP A 102 1.00 -27.98 20.06
N GLY A 103 1.07 -29.31 20.07
CA GLY A 103 -0.11 -30.17 20.26
C GLY A 103 -1.17 -30.02 19.18
N ALA A 104 -2.45 -29.99 19.59
CA ALA A 104 -3.58 -29.97 18.65
C ALA A 104 -3.78 -28.66 17.89
N GLY A 105 -3.17 -27.55 18.38
CA GLY A 105 -3.19 -26.24 17.72
C GLY A 105 -2.01 -25.97 16.78
N ALA A 106 -1.10 -26.93 16.64
CA ALA A 106 0.08 -26.76 15.79
C ALA A 106 -0.30 -26.75 14.30
N ALA A 107 0.29 -25.84 13.55
CA ALA A 107 0.22 -25.80 12.09
C ALA A 107 1.55 -26.27 11.49
N THR A 108 1.49 -27.08 10.44
CA THR A 108 2.65 -27.55 9.70
C THR A 108 2.60 -26.99 8.28
N ALA A 109 3.67 -26.33 7.86
CA ALA A 109 3.79 -25.75 6.53
C ALA A 109 3.76 -26.83 5.43
N ARG A 110 3.14 -26.54 4.31
CA ARG A 110 3.29 -27.35 3.09
C ARG A 110 4.72 -27.26 2.59
N GLY A 111 5.25 -26.03 2.49
CA GLY A 111 6.65 -25.74 2.25
C GLY A 111 7.41 -25.43 3.54
N GLU A 112 7.67 -24.18 3.81
CA GLU A 112 8.32 -23.67 5.00
C GLU A 112 7.62 -22.39 5.46
N PHE A 113 7.28 -22.26 6.73
CA PHE A 113 6.76 -21.03 7.28
C PHE A 113 7.87 -19.99 7.40
N TYR A 114 7.62 -18.83 6.79
CA TYR A 114 8.36 -17.61 7.03
C TYR A 114 7.55 -16.78 8.02
N VAL A 115 8.06 -16.64 9.24
CA VAL A 115 7.48 -15.80 10.26
C VAL A 115 8.22 -14.47 10.23
N VAL A 116 7.53 -13.46 9.74
CA VAL A 116 8.10 -12.12 9.49
C VAL A 116 7.64 -11.17 10.59
N THR A 117 8.60 -10.61 11.33
CA THR A 117 8.35 -9.58 12.32
C THR A 117 8.36 -8.22 11.64
N VAL A 118 7.19 -7.62 11.49
CA VAL A 118 7.02 -6.26 10.95
C VAL A 118 6.95 -5.29 12.10
N LYS A 119 7.80 -4.26 12.10
CA LYS A 119 7.73 -3.13 13.01
C LYS A 119 6.94 -2.01 12.36
N THR A 120 5.92 -1.52 13.05
CA THR A 120 5.19 -0.30 12.72
C THR A 120 5.65 0.80 13.66
N ARG A 121 5.99 1.97 13.12
CA ARG A 121 6.45 3.13 13.88
C ARG A 121 5.78 4.41 13.41
N PHE A 122 5.38 5.25 14.37
CA PHE A 122 4.97 6.60 14.08
C PHE A 122 6.20 7.52 14.10
N ASP A 123 6.65 7.97 12.95
CA ASP A 123 7.78 8.89 12.82
C ASP A 123 7.38 10.32 13.16
N GLU A 124 7.71 10.76 14.35
CA GLU A 124 7.41 12.10 14.84
C GLU A 124 8.20 13.20 14.13
N THR A 125 9.28 12.85 13.43
CA THR A 125 10.15 13.83 12.74
C THR A 125 9.54 14.34 11.43
N THR A 126 8.55 13.64 10.89
CA THR A 126 7.90 13.93 9.60
C THR A 126 6.57 14.67 9.73
N ILE A 127 6.11 14.93 10.95
CA ILE A 127 4.84 15.59 11.21
C ILE A 127 4.99 17.09 11.45
N SER A 128 3.90 17.83 11.22
CA SER A 128 3.84 19.26 11.58
C SER A 128 3.89 19.43 13.11
N PRO A 129 4.61 20.42 13.65
CA PRO A 129 4.58 20.74 15.07
C PRO A 129 3.17 21.06 15.62
N ARG A 130 2.22 21.38 14.74
CA ARG A 130 0.82 21.69 15.10
C ARG A 130 -0.08 20.46 15.16
N ARG A 131 0.41 19.29 14.75
CA ARG A 131 -0.41 18.05 14.72
C ARG A 131 -0.86 17.63 16.13
N GLY A 132 -0.06 17.92 17.13
CA GLY A 132 -0.32 17.49 18.51
C GLY A 132 -0.06 15.99 18.70
N ASN A 133 -0.48 15.46 19.86
CA ASN A 133 -0.20 14.09 20.32
C ASN A 133 -1.40 13.13 20.15
N GLY A 134 -2.28 13.39 19.16
CA GLY A 134 -3.42 12.51 18.87
C GLY A 134 -3.00 11.18 18.27
N GLN A 135 -3.77 10.13 18.54
CA GLN A 135 -3.56 8.82 17.93
C GLN A 135 -3.78 8.87 16.41
N LEU A 136 -3.01 8.05 15.69
CA LEU A 136 -3.21 7.69 14.30
C LEU A 136 -3.76 6.27 14.24
N TYR A 137 -4.78 6.06 13.42
CA TYR A 137 -5.30 4.75 13.08
C TYR A 137 -4.74 4.37 11.71
N PRO A 138 -3.86 3.34 11.64
CA PRO A 138 -3.31 2.92 10.36
C PRO A 138 -4.42 2.47 9.40
N ASN A 139 -4.34 2.87 8.13
CA ASN A 139 -5.23 2.34 7.11
C ASN A 139 -4.95 0.84 6.88
N PRO A 140 -5.94 0.06 6.43
CA PRO A 140 -5.75 -1.35 6.11
C PRO A 140 -4.61 -1.57 5.12
N ARG A 141 -3.74 -2.54 5.43
CA ARG A 141 -2.60 -2.92 4.58
C ARG A 141 -2.84 -4.26 3.90
N SER A 142 -2.46 -4.35 2.65
CA SER A 142 -2.32 -5.60 1.93
C SER A 142 -0.89 -6.10 2.08
N LEU A 143 -0.75 -7.39 2.38
CA LEU A 143 0.51 -8.04 2.69
C LEU A 143 0.67 -9.25 1.77
N THR A 144 1.69 -9.25 0.94
CA THR A 144 1.93 -10.33 -0.02
C THR A 144 3.43 -10.56 -0.15
N VAL A 145 3.84 -11.82 -0.11
CA VAL A 145 5.21 -12.21 -0.45
C VAL A 145 5.26 -12.61 -1.93
N PHE A 146 6.32 -12.21 -2.60
CA PHE A 146 6.64 -12.61 -3.97
C PHE A 146 7.97 -13.34 -3.98
N ASP A 147 8.15 -14.29 -4.91
CA ASP A 147 9.43 -14.89 -5.20
C ASP A 147 10.04 -14.34 -6.50
N ASP A 148 11.25 -14.79 -6.82
CA ASP A 148 11.98 -14.45 -8.05
C ASP A 148 11.28 -14.89 -9.35
N LYS A 149 10.28 -15.80 -9.24
CA LYS A 149 9.44 -16.26 -10.35
C LYS A 149 8.15 -15.45 -10.48
N GLY A 150 7.90 -14.48 -9.59
CA GLY A 150 6.70 -13.67 -9.54
C GLY A 150 5.47 -14.41 -8.98
N MET A 151 5.67 -15.54 -8.32
CA MET A 151 4.60 -16.23 -7.61
C MET A 151 4.25 -15.47 -6.33
N THR A 152 2.97 -15.48 -5.95
CA THR A 152 2.44 -14.71 -4.83
C THR A 152 2.01 -15.62 -3.69
N TYR A 153 2.40 -15.25 -2.48
CA TYR A 153 2.09 -15.98 -1.25
C TYR A 153 1.41 -15.03 -0.26
N PRO A 154 0.10 -15.20 -0.02
CA PRO A 154 -0.61 -14.41 0.99
C PRO A 154 -0.25 -14.90 2.41
N VAL A 155 -0.70 -14.17 3.41
CA VAL A 155 -0.61 -14.59 4.82
C VAL A 155 -1.29 -15.95 4.99
N SER A 156 -0.59 -16.91 5.62
CA SER A 156 -1.09 -18.24 5.92
C SER A 156 -2.08 -18.18 7.08
N GLU A 157 -3.36 -18.41 6.81
CA GLU A 157 -4.39 -18.40 7.86
C GLU A 157 -4.14 -19.46 8.95
N GLU A 158 -3.69 -20.65 8.56
CA GLU A 158 -3.39 -21.74 9.48
C GLU A 158 -2.18 -21.40 10.36
N GLY A 159 -1.09 -20.93 9.73
CA GLY A 159 0.11 -20.51 10.44
C GLY A 159 -0.14 -19.30 11.35
N GLN A 160 -0.93 -18.32 10.90
CA GLN A 160 -1.26 -17.15 11.68
C GLN A 160 -2.12 -17.50 12.91
N ARG A 161 -3.07 -18.43 12.75
CA ARG A 161 -3.89 -18.92 13.85
C ARG A 161 -3.04 -19.66 14.89
N ALA A 162 -2.18 -20.59 14.45
CA ALA A 162 -1.29 -21.30 15.36
C ALA A 162 -0.33 -20.37 16.10
N LEU A 163 0.14 -19.32 15.44
CA LEU A 163 0.97 -18.29 16.05
C LEU A 163 0.22 -17.48 17.10
N ALA A 164 -1.04 -17.13 16.83
CA ALA A 164 -1.91 -16.41 17.76
C ALA A 164 -2.24 -17.27 18.99
N ASP A 165 -2.57 -18.56 18.78
CA ASP A 165 -2.86 -19.52 19.87
C ASP A 165 -1.62 -19.75 20.78
N ALA A 166 -0.41 -19.64 20.22
CA ALA A 166 0.83 -19.64 20.97
C ALA A 166 1.15 -18.30 21.66
N GLY A 167 0.30 -17.29 21.54
CA GLY A 167 0.50 -15.96 22.15
C GLY A 167 1.63 -15.14 21.55
N SER A 168 2.05 -15.46 20.33
CA SER A 168 3.24 -14.88 19.68
C SER A 168 2.93 -13.95 18.51
N ALA A 169 1.66 -13.69 18.21
CA ALA A 169 1.28 -12.88 17.04
C ALA A 169 1.66 -11.38 17.14
N GLY A 170 2.02 -10.91 18.33
CA GLY A 170 2.33 -9.50 18.57
C GLY A 170 1.09 -8.59 18.52
N THR A 171 1.29 -7.32 18.23
CA THR A 171 0.23 -6.31 18.12
C THR A 171 -0.34 -6.29 16.70
N PRO A 172 -1.69 -6.22 16.50
CA PRO A 172 -2.28 -6.08 15.17
C PRO A 172 -1.78 -4.85 14.40
N LEU A 173 -1.66 -4.96 13.06
CA LEU A 173 -1.12 -3.88 12.20
C LEU A 173 -1.98 -2.61 12.17
N ASP A 174 -3.25 -2.71 12.51
CA ASP A 174 -4.22 -1.60 12.57
C ASP A 174 -4.33 -0.95 13.95
N THR A 175 -3.48 -1.37 14.91
CA THR A 175 -3.48 -0.80 16.26
C THR A 175 -3.07 0.67 16.19
N PRO A 176 -3.89 1.58 16.78
CA PRO A 176 -3.57 3.00 16.77
C PRO A 176 -2.32 3.31 17.61
N LEU A 177 -1.53 4.28 17.15
CA LEU A 177 -0.30 4.71 17.81
C LEU A 177 -0.16 6.24 17.81
N ARG A 178 0.59 6.74 18.79
CA ARG A 178 0.92 8.18 18.95
C ARG A 178 2.30 8.49 18.37
N PRO A 179 2.62 9.77 18.14
CA PRO A 179 3.96 10.17 17.75
C PRO A 179 5.05 9.55 18.64
N GLY A 180 6.07 8.95 18.00
CA GLY A 180 7.18 8.27 18.67
C GLY A 180 6.90 6.83 19.11
N GLU A 181 5.64 6.38 19.12
CA GLU A 181 5.30 5.00 19.49
C GLU A 181 5.62 4.03 18.34
N SER A 182 5.88 2.78 18.71
CA SER A 182 6.04 1.67 17.78
C SER A 182 5.61 0.35 18.41
N TYR A 183 5.22 -0.61 17.56
CA TYR A 183 4.94 -1.98 17.95
C TYR A 183 5.43 -2.96 16.88
N THR A 184 5.38 -4.24 17.18
CA THR A 184 5.68 -5.32 16.24
C THR A 184 4.50 -6.24 16.05
N THR A 185 4.33 -6.71 14.81
CA THR A 185 3.35 -7.73 14.40
C THR A 185 4.10 -8.89 13.78
N GLU A 186 3.78 -10.12 14.15
CA GLU A 186 4.29 -11.30 13.46
C GLU A 186 3.31 -11.81 12.42
N LEU A 187 3.80 -12.04 11.21
CA LEU A 187 3.04 -12.49 10.04
C LEU A 187 3.63 -13.80 9.53
N VAL A 188 2.78 -14.76 9.19
CA VAL A 188 3.19 -16.08 8.72
C VAL A 188 2.86 -16.25 7.24
N PHE A 189 3.85 -16.66 6.46
CA PHE A 189 3.69 -17.02 5.05
C PHE A 189 4.18 -18.45 4.83
N ASP A 190 3.47 -19.26 4.05
CA ASP A 190 3.88 -20.63 3.69
C ASP A 190 4.45 -20.61 2.28
N LEU A 191 5.78 -20.70 2.18
CA LEU A 191 6.50 -20.67 0.92
C LEU A 191 6.98 -22.08 0.54
N PRO A 192 6.93 -22.46 -0.74
CA PRO A 192 7.50 -23.71 -1.20
C PRO A 192 9.03 -23.67 -1.07
N PRO A 193 9.70 -24.84 -0.97
CA PRO A 193 11.14 -24.93 -0.76
C PRO A 193 11.98 -24.32 -1.90
N ASP A 194 11.39 -24.16 -3.08
CA ASP A 194 12.02 -23.63 -4.28
C ASP A 194 11.68 -22.15 -4.53
N ALA A 195 11.06 -21.45 -3.57
CA ALA A 195 10.87 -20.01 -3.62
C ALA A 195 12.21 -19.31 -3.45
N GLY A 196 12.70 -18.67 -4.52
CA GLY A 196 13.96 -17.92 -4.53
C GLY A 196 13.76 -16.47 -4.17
N ASP A 197 14.72 -15.90 -3.44
CA ASP A 197 14.81 -14.47 -3.09
C ASP A 197 13.47 -13.82 -2.70
N PRO A 198 12.74 -14.35 -1.70
CA PRO A 198 11.41 -13.84 -1.36
C PRO A 198 11.46 -12.41 -0.85
N VAL A 199 10.51 -11.59 -1.31
CA VAL A 199 10.31 -10.20 -0.89
C VAL A 199 8.90 -9.98 -0.38
N LEU A 200 8.74 -9.18 0.69
CA LEU A 200 7.44 -8.79 1.22
C LEU A 200 7.05 -7.42 0.65
N LEU A 201 5.89 -7.37 0.03
CA LEU A 201 5.21 -6.12 -0.30
C LEU A 201 4.19 -5.80 0.79
N ILE A 202 4.37 -4.65 1.45
CA ILE A 202 3.36 -4.00 2.28
C ILE A 202 2.79 -2.86 1.43
N ASN A 203 1.47 -2.86 1.23
CA ASN A 203 0.81 -1.91 0.34
C ASN A 203 -0.51 -1.42 0.94
N GLU A 204 -1.07 -0.34 0.40
CA GLU A 204 -2.41 0.12 0.74
C GLU A 204 -3.45 -0.69 -0.02
N SER A 205 -4.55 -1.06 0.66
CA SER A 205 -5.64 -1.84 0.04
C SER A 205 -6.73 -0.96 -0.58
N ASP A 206 -6.67 0.36 -0.41
CA ASP A 206 -7.72 1.28 -0.83
C ASP A 206 -7.73 1.50 -2.35
N LEU A 207 -8.89 1.28 -2.98
CA LEU A 207 -9.07 1.43 -4.42
C LEU A 207 -8.68 2.83 -4.96
N PRO A 208 -8.99 3.96 -4.31
CA PRO A 208 -8.62 5.28 -4.80
C PRO A 208 -7.13 5.48 -5.03
N THR A 209 -6.26 4.79 -4.28
CA THR A 209 -4.80 4.91 -4.39
C THR A 209 -4.27 4.50 -5.77
N HIS A 210 -5.01 3.65 -6.50
CA HIS A 210 -4.68 3.26 -7.88
C HIS A 210 -4.79 4.40 -8.88
N PHE A 211 -5.50 5.46 -8.53
CA PHE A 211 -5.76 6.61 -9.38
C PHE A 211 -5.01 7.88 -8.92
N ILE A 212 -4.22 7.81 -7.83
CA ILE A 212 -3.43 8.95 -7.36
C ILE A 212 -2.11 9.02 -8.14
N ILE A 213 -1.83 10.16 -8.77
CA ILE A 213 -0.59 10.39 -9.52
C ILE A 213 0.62 10.21 -8.59
N GLY A 214 1.57 9.36 -9.00
CA GLY A 214 2.79 9.11 -8.25
C GLY A 214 2.65 8.15 -7.08
N HIS A 215 1.50 7.49 -6.90
CA HIS A 215 1.31 6.47 -5.88
C HIS A 215 1.75 5.10 -6.39
N GLU A 216 2.38 4.28 -5.54
CA GLU A 216 2.88 2.96 -5.93
C GLU A 216 1.78 1.96 -6.35
N ASN A 217 0.50 2.20 -5.99
CA ASN A 217 -0.64 1.42 -6.46
C ASN A 217 -1.06 1.76 -7.90
N SER A 218 -0.59 2.88 -8.44
CA SER A 218 -0.89 3.27 -9.82
C SER A 218 -0.39 2.20 -10.81
N PRO A 219 -1.10 2.01 -11.93
CA PRO A 219 -0.70 1.05 -12.96
C PRO A 219 0.75 1.26 -13.41
N LEU A 220 1.52 0.18 -13.56
CA LEU A 220 2.92 0.17 -13.98
C LEU A 220 3.92 0.87 -13.04
N HIS A 221 3.46 1.37 -11.89
CA HIS A 221 4.37 1.94 -10.88
C HIS A 221 5.20 0.83 -10.24
N LYS A 222 6.51 1.04 -10.13
CA LYS A 222 7.45 0.13 -9.46
C LYS A 222 7.22 0.17 -7.96
N LYS A 223 7.48 -0.97 -7.29
CA LYS A 223 7.19 -1.17 -5.88
C LYS A 223 8.43 -0.96 -5.02
N THR A 224 8.19 -0.62 -3.75
CA THR A 224 9.19 -0.70 -2.69
C THR A 224 8.85 -1.89 -1.81
N GLU A 225 9.72 -2.89 -1.79
CA GLU A 225 9.54 -4.20 -1.17
C GLU A 225 10.59 -4.41 -0.08
N PHE A 226 10.41 -5.42 0.77
CA PHE A 226 11.33 -5.76 1.83
C PHE A 226 11.92 -7.14 1.57
N LYS A 227 13.24 -7.27 1.70
CA LYS A 227 13.94 -8.56 1.61
C LYS A 227 13.61 -9.43 2.82
N LEU A 228 13.26 -10.71 2.60
CA LEU A 228 13.00 -11.71 3.63
C LEU A 228 14.19 -12.63 3.90
#